data_6b9209b7c7e002a9f27c9811c9f75878
#
_entry.id   6b9209b7c7e002a9f27c9811c9f75878
#
_cell.length_a   1.000
_cell.length_b   1.000
_cell.length_c   1.000
_cell.angle_alpha   90.00
_cell.angle_beta   90.00
_cell.angle_gamma   90.00
#
_symmetry.space_group_name_H-M   'P 1'
#
loop_
_entity.id
_entity.type
_entity.pdbx_description
1 polymer ?
#
loop_
_entity_poly.entity_id
_entity_poly.type
_entity_poly.pdbx_seq_one_letter_code
_entity_poly.pdbx_strand_id
1 'polypeptide(L)'
;MGYTIDWGSAEVREGQLSVRVRPDPDFAFLKVFDMVLIESPPPPGAAAWGQVQFAGGGIVVSEVEPGAAPALEQFLDGVVREADQRVGAERERLERQAERERQAAEEKRRADDAAAAASERRDDHLEDEFRHRD
;
A
#
# COMPACT_ATOMS: atom_id res chain seq x y z
N MET A 1 1.74 11.56 -3.09
CA MET A 1 2.95 11.87 -2.32
C MET A 1 3.84 10.64 -2.28
N GLY A 2 5.05 10.76 -2.80
CA GLY A 2 5.97 9.65 -2.89
C GLY A 2 6.91 9.56 -1.70
N TYR A 3 7.34 8.35 -1.40
CA TYR A 3 8.44 8.14 -0.47
C TYR A 3 9.77 8.49 -1.14
N THR A 4 10.62 9.19 -0.42
CA THR A 4 11.96 9.55 -0.86
C THR A 4 12.96 9.36 0.26
N ILE A 5 14.23 9.14 -0.12
CA ILE A 5 15.31 9.03 0.84
C ILE A 5 15.83 10.44 1.15
N ASP A 6 15.91 10.76 2.43
CA ASP A 6 16.53 12.01 2.89
C ASP A 6 18.02 11.82 3.06
N TRP A 7 18.77 11.99 1.97
CA TRP A 7 20.22 11.82 1.98
C TRP A 7 20.94 12.83 2.90
N GLY A 8 20.27 13.96 3.20
CA GLY A 8 20.80 14.92 4.18
C GLY A 8 20.87 14.37 5.60
N SER A 9 20.09 13.32 5.90
CA SER A 9 20.10 12.66 7.20
C SER A 9 21.13 11.52 7.30
N ALA A 10 21.85 11.23 6.23
CA ALA A 10 22.77 10.10 6.16
C ALA A 10 23.88 10.20 7.19
N GLU A 11 24.07 9.16 7.96
CA GLU A 11 25.16 8.99 8.93
C GLU A 11 25.88 7.69 8.68
N VAL A 12 27.19 7.70 8.76
CA VAL A 12 28.00 6.49 8.63
C VAL A 12 28.86 6.35 9.88
N ARG A 13 28.71 5.21 10.56
CA ARG A 13 29.52 4.87 11.73
C ARG A 13 30.00 3.43 11.59
N GLU A 14 31.29 3.25 11.70
CA GLU A 14 31.95 1.92 11.62
C GLU A 14 31.53 1.14 10.34
N GLY A 15 31.42 1.85 9.21
CA GLY A 15 31.01 1.26 7.96
C GLY A 15 29.53 0.99 7.81
N GLN A 16 28.71 1.40 8.79
CA GLN A 16 27.27 1.25 8.74
C GLN A 16 26.61 2.57 8.38
N LEU A 17 25.85 2.54 7.29
CA LEU A 17 25.06 3.69 6.83
C LEU A 17 23.68 3.63 7.48
N SER A 18 23.22 4.79 7.99
CA SER A 18 21.84 4.99 8.42
C SER A 18 21.28 6.22 7.71
N VAL A 19 20.14 6.10 7.09
CA VAL A 19 19.49 7.19 6.35
C VAL A 19 17.97 7.09 6.51
N ARG A 20 17.30 8.24 6.64
CA ARG A 20 15.85 8.29 6.81
C ARG A 20 15.11 8.29 5.49
N VAL A 21 13.91 7.71 5.52
CA VAL A 21 12.94 7.78 4.43
C VAL A 21 11.81 8.73 4.86
N ARG A 22 11.38 9.59 3.95
CA ARG A 22 10.30 10.56 4.21
C ARG A 22 9.18 10.40 3.19
N PRO A 23 7.92 10.53 3.61
CA PRO A 23 7.44 10.57 4.99
C PRO A 23 7.77 9.28 5.75
N ASP A 24 7.49 9.24 7.06
CA ASP A 24 7.76 8.04 7.86
C ASP A 24 7.08 6.83 7.21
N PRO A 25 7.83 5.76 6.92
CA PRO A 25 7.27 4.61 6.24
C PRO A 25 6.30 3.83 7.13
N ASP A 26 5.16 3.44 6.55
CA ASP A 26 4.20 2.59 7.21
C ASP A 26 4.53 1.11 6.97
N PHE A 27 3.78 0.23 7.62
CA PHE A 27 4.00 -1.23 7.52
C PHE A 27 3.85 -1.73 6.07
N ALA A 28 2.88 -1.18 5.33
CA ALA A 28 2.66 -1.56 3.93
C ALA A 28 3.87 -1.23 3.06
N PHE A 29 4.47 -0.06 3.24
CA PHE A 29 5.68 0.33 2.53
C PHE A 29 6.87 -0.57 2.90
N LEU A 30 7.06 -0.84 4.18
CA LEU A 30 8.16 -1.69 4.65
C LEU A 30 8.11 -3.09 4.04
N LYS A 31 6.92 -3.66 3.98
CA LYS A 31 6.70 -4.98 3.39
C LYS A 31 7.03 -5.00 1.90
N VAL A 32 6.56 -3.99 1.17
CA VAL A 32 6.83 -3.87 -0.27
C VAL A 32 8.30 -3.58 -0.52
N PHE A 33 8.93 -2.75 0.29
CA PHE A 33 10.36 -2.46 0.21
C PHE A 33 11.20 -3.74 0.31
N ASP A 34 10.90 -4.59 1.29
CA ASP A 34 11.59 -5.87 1.46
C ASP A 34 11.42 -6.76 0.23
N MET A 35 10.23 -6.82 -0.34
CA MET A 35 9.97 -7.59 -1.55
C MET A 35 10.76 -7.08 -2.74
N VAL A 36 10.79 -5.77 -2.95
CA VAL A 36 11.55 -5.14 -4.04
C VAL A 36 13.05 -5.38 -3.85
N LEU A 37 13.52 -5.29 -2.60
CA LEU A 37 14.92 -5.52 -2.29
C LEU A 37 15.37 -6.94 -2.65
N ILE A 38 14.54 -7.94 -2.34
CA ILE A 38 14.81 -9.34 -2.67
C ILE A 38 14.81 -9.56 -4.18
N GLU A 39 13.90 -8.92 -4.91
CA GLU A 39 13.79 -9.04 -6.36
C GLU A 39 14.87 -8.25 -7.13
N SER A 40 15.46 -7.23 -6.51
CA SER A 40 16.42 -6.36 -7.16
C SER A 40 17.82 -6.93 -7.06
N PRO A 41 18.46 -7.30 -8.19
CA PRO A 41 19.84 -7.76 -8.14
C PRO A 41 20.77 -6.60 -7.77
N PRO A 42 21.81 -6.84 -6.98
CA PRO A 42 22.80 -5.81 -6.72
C PRO A 42 23.47 -5.40 -8.03
N PRO A 43 23.83 -4.11 -8.19
CA PRO A 43 24.49 -3.66 -9.40
C PRO A 43 25.83 -4.35 -9.61
N PRO A 44 26.33 -4.46 -10.85
CA PRO A 44 27.64 -5.07 -11.14
C PRO A 44 28.75 -4.40 -10.33
N GLY A 45 29.56 -5.20 -9.66
CA GLY A 45 30.62 -4.70 -8.80
C GLY A 45 30.20 -4.42 -7.35
N ALA A 46 29.00 -4.82 -6.97
CA ALA A 46 28.40 -4.50 -5.66
C ALA A 46 28.74 -5.47 -4.54
N ALA A 47 29.99 -5.91 -4.43
CA ALA A 47 30.50 -6.40 -3.17
C ALA A 47 30.85 -5.23 -2.23
N ALA A 48 30.34 -4.03 -2.51
CA ALA A 48 30.72 -2.79 -1.83
C ALA A 48 29.91 -2.49 -0.58
N TRP A 49 28.89 -3.28 -0.29
CA TRP A 49 28.11 -3.20 0.95
C TRP A 49 27.55 -4.56 1.32
N GLY A 50 27.16 -4.68 2.57
CA GLY A 50 26.58 -5.90 3.10
C GLY A 50 25.07 -5.92 3.05
N GLN A 51 24.43 -6.14 4.19
CA GLN A 51 22.99 -6.30 4.29
C GLN A 51 22.27 -4.94 4.34
N VAL A 52 21.16 -4.84 3.63
CA VAL A 52 20.24 -3.69 3.66
C VAL A 52 18.99 -4.08 4.43
N GLN A 53 18.59 -3.26 5.39
CA GLN A 53 17.38 -3.50 6.17
C GLN A 53 16.77 -2.19 6.66
N PHE A 54 15.49 -2.24 7.04
CA PHE A 54 14.81 -1.11 7.66
C PHE A 54 14.90 -1.20 9.17
N ALA A 55 15.27 -0.10 9.81
CA ALA A 55 15.31 0.02 11.26
C ALA A 55 15.13 1.47 11.68
N GLY A 56 14.31 1.70 12.71
CA GLY A 56 14.16 3.03 13.28
C GLY A 56 13.61 4.11 12.35
N GLY A 57 12.75 3.73 11.40
CA GLY A 57 12.17 4.66 10.45
C GLY A 57 13.05 5.00 9.26
N GLY A 58 14.15 4.28 9.06
CA GLY A 58 15.07 4.49 7.97
C GLY A 58 15.73 3.22 7.47
N ILE A 59 16.62 3.39 6.51
CA ILE A 59 17.36 2.30 5.90
C ILE A 59 18.72 2.20 6.59
N VAL A 60 19.12 0.98 6.94
CA VAL A 60 20.42 0.69 7.52
C VAL A 60 21.16 -0.28 6.60
N VAL A 61 22.38 0.08 6.21
CA VAL A 61 23.23 -0.76 5.35
C VAL A 61 24.52 -1.05 6.08
N SER A 62 24.85 -2.33 6.22
CA SER A 62 26.08 -2.76 6.87
C SER A 62 27.24 -2.85 5.88
N GLU A 63 28.45 -2.79 6.40
CA GLU A 63 29.69 -3.06 5.65
C GLU A 63 29.82 -2.24 4.36
N VAL A 64 29.53 -0.93 4.44
CA VAL A 64 29.69 -0.04 3.30
C VAL A 64 31.16 0.27 3.08
N GLU A 65 31.67 -0.05 1.88
CA GLU A 65 33.07 0.21 1.53
C GLU A 65 33.26 1.66 1.03
N PRO A 66 34.48 2.22 1.22
CA PRO A 66 34.81 3.50 0.64
C PRO A 66 34.62 3.51 -0.89
N GLY A 67 34.01 4.56 -1.40
CA GLY A 67 33.72 4.69 -2.83
C GLY A 67 32.43 4.03 -3.30
N ALA A 68 31.71 3.34 -2.41
CA ALA A 68 30.42 2.70 -2.74
C ALA A 68 29.25 3.68 -2.80
N ALA A 69 29.39 4.88 -2.26
CA ALA A 69 28.28 5.81 -2.09
C ALA A 69 27.48 6.10 -3.37
N PRO A 70 28.08 6.42 -4.52
CA PRO A 70 27.28 6.69 -5.72
C PRO A 70 26.42 5.50 -6.17
N ALA A 71 26.99 4.29 -6.17
CA ALA A 71 26.28 3.08 -6.57
C ALA A 71 25.17 2.72 -5.56
N LEU A 72 25.46 2.86 -4.27
CA LEU A 72 24.50 2.61 -3.20
C LEU A 72 23.33 3.58 -3.22
N GLU A 73 23.58 4.87 -3.44
CA GLU A 73 22.54 5.88 -3.58
C GLU A 73 21.60 5.55 -4.75
N GLN A 74 22.15 5.23 -5.91
CA GLN A 74 21.35 4.85 -7.07
C GLN A 74 20.52 3.59 -6.81
N PHE A 75 21.13 2.60 -6.19
CA PHE A 75 20.45 1.35 -5.86
C PHE A 75 19.28 1.59 -4.90
N LEU A 76 19.52 2.28 -3.79
CA LEU A 76 18.49 2.55 -2.78
C LEU A 76 17.38 3.47 -3.31
N ASP A 77 17.74 4.51 -4.06
CA ASP A 77 16.74 5.39 -4.70
C ASP A 77 15.85 4.60 -5.65
N GLY A 78 16.42 3.68 -6.41
CA GLY A 78 15.68 2.80 -7.32
C GLY A 78 14.73 1.86 -6.56
N VAL A 79 15.19 1.26 -5.48
CA VAL A 79 14.37 0.37 -4.64
C VAL A 79 13.21 1.13 -3.99
N VAL A 80 13.48 2.30 -3.43
CA VAL A 80 12.44 3.14 -2.82
C VAL A 80 11.42 3.60 -3.86
N ARG A 81 11.88 4.00 -5.03
CA ARG A 81 10.98 4.43 -6.12
C ARG A 81 10.06 3.29 -6.57
N GLU A 82 10.60 2.11 -6.78
CA GLU A 82 9.81 0.94 -7.15
C GLU A 82 8.82 0.56 -6.06
N ALA A 83 9.25 0.55 -4.80
CA ALA A 83 8.38 0.27 -3.67
C ALA A 83 7.25 1.30 -3.57
N ASP A 84 7.56 2.57 -3.75
CA ASP A 84 6.57 3.65 -3.73
C ASP A 84 5.52 3.46 -4.83
N GLN A 85 5.94 3.11 -6.04
CA GLN A 85 5.02 2.85 -7.15
C GLN A 85 4.10 1.66 -6.86
N ARG A 86 4.65 0.57 -6.32
CA ARG A 86 3.86 -0.62 -5.97
C ARG A 86 2.86 -0.34 -4.85
N VAL A 87 3.26 0.40 -3.83
CA VAL A 87 2.36 0.79 -2.73
C VAL A 87 1.23 1.69 -3.25
N GLY A 88 1.56 2.65 -4.12
CA GLY A 88 0.57 3.53 -4.73
C GLY A 88 -0.45 2.76 -5.56
N ALA A 89 0.01 1.84 -6.40
CA ALA A 89 -0.85 0.99 -7.22
C ALA A 89 -1.75 0.09 -6.37
N GLU A 90 -1.22 -0.47 -5.28
CA GLU A 90 -2.00 -1.31 -4.37
C GLU A 90 -3.06 -0.50 -3.63
N ARG A 91 -2.74 0.71 -3.18
CA ARG A 91 -3.72 1.61 -2.55
C ARG A 91 -4.86 1.97 -3.49
N GLU A 92 -4.53 2.30 -4.73
CA GLU A 92 -5.54 2.59 -5.76
C GLU A 92 -6.43 1.37 -6.04
N ARG A 93 -5.85 0.19 -6.10
CA ARG A 93 -6.59 -1.06 -6.30
C ARG A 93 -7.57 -1.31 -5.15
N LEU A 94 -7.11 -1.13 -3.91
CA LEU A 94 -7.94 -1.31 -2.71
C LEU A 94 -9.06 -0.27 -2.64
N GLU A 95 -8.78 0.98 -3.01
CA GLU A 95 -9.79 2.04 -3.06
C GLU A 95 -10.87 1.72 -4.10
N ARG A 96 -10.50 1.26 -5.28
CA ARG A 96 -11.45 0.85 -6.33
C ARG A 96 -12.28 -0.35 -5.88
N GLN A 97 -11.67 -1.30 -5.22
CA GLN A 97 -12.39 -2.46 -4.68
C GLN A 97 -13.40 -2.05 -3.60
N ALA A 98 -13.00 -1.19 -2.67
CA ALA A 98 -13.87 -0.67 -1.63
C ALA A 98 -15.06 0.10 -2.22
N GLU A 99 -14.82 0.89 -3.27
CA GLU A 99 -15.87 1.62 -3.96
C GLU A 99 -16.87 0.69 -4.65
N ARG A 100 -16.38 -0.36 -5.32
CA ARG A 100 -17.25 -1.37 -5.93
C ARG A 100 -18.09 -2.08 -4.89
N GLU A 101 -17.50 -2.43 -3.75
CA GLU A 101 -18.22 -3.08 -2.65
C GLU A 101 -19.29 -2.18 -2.06
N ARG A 102 -19.01 -0.88 -1.91
CA ARG A 102 -20.00 0.09 -1.45
C ARG A 102 -21.14 0.23 -2.44
N GLN A 103 -20.84 0.31 -3.73
CA GLN A 103 -21.86 0.40 -4.78
C GLN A 103 -22.72 -0.86 -4.82
N ALA A 104 -22.12 -2.04 -4.73
CA ALA A 104 -22.84 -3.30 -4.72
C ALA A 104 -23.75 -3.41 -3.48
N ALA A 105 -23.26 -2.99 -2.31
CA ALA A 105 -24.04 -2.99 -1.08
C ALA A 105 -25.23 -2.03 -1.16
N GLU A 106 -25.02 -0.85 -1.74
CA GLU A 106 -26.05 0.14 -1.94
C GLU A 106 -27.13 -0.34 -2.92
N GLU A 107 -26.72 -0.94 -4.04
CA GLU A 107 -27.66 -1.52 -5.01
C GLU A 107 -28.48 -2.64 -4.38
N LYS A 108 -27.84 -3.51 -3.60
CA LYS A 108 -28.54 -4.57 -2.89
C LYS A 108 -29.56 -4.00 -1.89
N ARG A 109 -29.20 -2.98 -1.15
CA ARG A 109 -30.10 -2.32 -0.20
C ARG A 109 -31.30 -1.72 -0.92
N ARG A 110 -31.06 -1.04 -2.05
CA ARG A 110 -32.16 -0.48 -2.85
C ARG A 110 -33.09 -1.55 -3.40
N ALA A 111 -32.53 -2.66 -3.85
CA ALA A 111 -33.32 -3.80 -4.33
C ALA A 111 -34.14 -4.43 -3.21
N ASP A 112 -33.54 -4.60 -2.02
CA ASP A 112 -34.21 -5.14 -0.86
C ASP A 112 -35.35 -4.21 -0.38
N ASP A 113 -35.10 -2.90 -0.37
CA ASP A 113 -36.12 -1.89 -0.01
C ASP A 113 -37.27 -1.88 -1.01
N ALA A 114 -36.97 -1.98 -2.29
CA ALA A 114 -37.99 -2.05 -3.36
C ALA A 114 -38.82 -3.31 -3.26
N ALA A 115 -38.20 -4.45 -2.96
CA ALA A 115 -38.89 -5.72 -2.77
C ALA A 115 -39.80 -5.68 -1.53
N ALA A 116 -39.32 -5.08 -0.44
CA ALA A 116 -40.12 -4.92 0.78
C ALA A 116 -41.34 -4.02 0.53
N ALA A 117 -41.15 -2.88 -0.19
CA ALA A 117 -42.25 -1.99 -0.55
C ALA A 117 -43.29 -2.66 -1.46
N ALA A 118 -42.83 -3.44 -2.43
CA ALA A 118 -43.71 -4.20 -3.31
C ALA A 118 -44.52 -5.26 -2.56
N SER A 119 -43.86 -5.94 -1.61
CA SER A 119 -44.52 -6.93 -0.75
C SER A 119 -45.60 -6.30 0.15
N GLU A 120 -45.30 -5.14 0.71
CA GLU A 120 -46.24 -4.37 1.55
C GLU A 120 -47.47 -3.94 0.74
N ARG A 121 -47.30 -3.42 -0.46
CA ARG A 121 -48.39 -3.05 -1.36
C ARG A 121 -49.28 -4.25 -1.72
N ARG A 122 -48.67 -5.38 -1.97
CA ARG A 122 -49.41 -6.62 -2.27
C ARG A 122 -50.23 -7.06 -1.06
N ASP A 123 -49.68 -7.00 0.12
CA ASP A 123 -50.36 -7.36 1.37
C ASP A 123 -51.54 -6.43 1.61
N ASP A 124 -51.36 -5.13 1.44
CA ASP A 124 -52.44 -4.13 1.59
C ASP A 124 -53.58 -4.40 0.60
N HIS A 125 -53.24 -4.72 -0.64
CA HIS A 125 -54.21 -5.04 -1.68
C HIS A 125 -55.02 -6.30 -1.34
N LEU A 126 -54.37 -7.33 -0.84
CA LEU A 126 -55.00 -8.56 -0.39
C LEU A 126 -55.92 -8.31 0.82
N GLU A 127 -55.46 -7.48 1.74
CA GLU A 127 -56.28 -7.09 2.91
C GLU A 127 -57.55 -6.40 2.48
N ASP A 128 -57.48 -5.49 1.52
CA ASP A 128 -58.66 -4.79 0.97
C ASP A 128 -59.60 -5.77 0.29
N GLU A 129 -59.12 -6.76 -0.45
CA GLU A 129 -59.92 -7.78 -1.08
C GLU A 129 -60.70 -8.59 -0.04
N PHE A 130 -60.05 -8.97 1.06
CA PHE A 130 -60.71 -9.71 2.15
C PHE A 130 -61.72 -8.88 2.90
N ARG A 131 -61.46 -7.60 3.13
CA ARG A 131 -62.37 -6.68 3.82
C ARG A 131 -63.64 -6.39 3.04
N HIS A 132 -63.62 -6.51 1.70
CA HIS A 132 -64.77 -6.31 0.84
C HIS A 132 -65.58 -7.59 0.62
N ARG A 133 -65.22 -8.66 1.26
CA ARG A 133 -65.94 -9.94 1.24
C ARG A 133 -66.94 -9.97 2.39
N ASP A 134 -68.17 -9.71 2.10
CA ASP A 134 -69.25 -9.98 3.03
C ASP A 134 -70.12 -11.12 2.53
#